data_1b0a337e434f3a7e39199f809f51c660
#
_entry.id   1b0a337e434f3a7e39199f809f51c660
#
_cell.length_a   1.000
_cell.length_b   1.000
_cell.length_c   1.000
_cell.angle_alpha   90.00
_cell.angle_beta   90.00
_cell.angle_gamma   90.00
#
_symmetry.space_group_name_H-M   'P 1'
#
loop_
_entity.id
_entity.type
_entity.pdbx_description
1 polymer ?
#
loop_
_entity_poly.entity_id
_entity_poly.type
_entity_poly.pdbx_seq_one_letter_code
_entity_poly.pdbx_strand_id
1 'polypeptide(L)'
;VVIAALPVRAADPQAPIHWTAGQLAETEKKIKSAVDPARHLGLERLLDSATLIYRDGPSEAEVHQTLADFITVRSGEGEVVVGGTIVDGKTSAPNELRGPSIKGGTRYKIAAGDILYIPANTVHQFFVPPGKNFTVTIVKITPKP
;
A
#
# COMPACT_ATOMS: atom_id res chain seq x y z
N VAL A 1 -2.94 -14.82 29.77
CA VAL A 1 -2.92 -14.97 28.29
C VAL A 1 -3.97 -14.02 27.75
N VAL A 2 -3.54 -12.87 27.19
CA VAL A 2 -4.44 -11.93 26.51
C VAL A 2 -4.64 -12.48 25.10
N ILE A 3 -5.78 -13.08 24.84
CA ILE A 3 -6.19 -13.43 23.48
C ILE A 3 -6.58 -12.12 22.82
N ALA A 4 -5.70 -11.55 22.00
CA ALA A 4 -6.06 -10.44 21.15
C ALA A 4 -7.14 -10.94 20.18
N ALA A 5 -8.36 -10.43 20.33
CA ALA A 5 -9.42 -10.70 19.38
C ALA A 5 -8.97 -10.21 18.00
N LEU A 6 -8.94 -11.12 17.04
CA LEU A 6 -8.75 -10.75 15.64
C LEU A 6 -9.84 -9.74 15.28
N PRO A 7 -9.51 -8.63 14.61
CA PRO A 7 -10.53 -7.69 14.17
C PRO A 7 -11.53 -8.45 13.29
N VAL A 8 -12.80 -8.42 13.70
CA VAL A 8 -13.88 -8.95 12.87
C VAL A 8 -13.82 -8.20 11.56
N ARG A 9 -13.54 -8.92 10.47
CA ARG A 9 -13.53 -8.36 9.13
C ARG A 9 -14.94 -7.87 8.84
N ALA A 10 -15.07 -6.57 8.57
CA ALA A 10 -16.35 -6.02 8.16
C ALA A 10 -16.78 -6.72 6.86
N ALA A 11 -18.05 -7.07 6.75
CA ALA A 11 -18.58 -7.62 5.50
C ALA A 11 -18.46 -6.56 4.39
N ASP A 12 -18.19 -7.02 3.18
CA ASP A 12 -18.21 -6.11 2.02
C ASP A 12 -19.58 -5.46 1.86
N PRO A 13 -19.63 -4.18 1.46
CA PRO A 13 -20.91 -3.49 1.24
C PRO A 13 -21.79 -4.24 0.27
N GLN A 14 -23.07 -4.36 0.62
CA GLN A 14 -24.07 -5.02 -0.24
C GLN A 14 -24.72 -4.04 -1.23
N ALA A 15 -24.43 -2.75 -1.12
CA ALA A 15 -24.93 -1.70 -1.99
C ALA A 15 -23.78 -1.04 -2.74
N PRO A 16 -24.03 -0.51 -3.96
CA PRO A 16 -23.04 0.26 -4.68
C PRO A 16 -22.56 1.46 -3.88
N ILE A 17 -21.26 1.73 -3.94
CA ILE A 17 -20.66 2.94 -3.39
C ILE A 17 -20.09 3.75 -4.55
N HIS A 18 -20.41 5.04 -4.61
CA HIS A 18 -19.88 5.97 -5.59
C HIS A 18 -19.00 7.00 -4.88
N TRP A 19 -17.70 6.84 -4.96
CA TRP A 19 -16.75 7.88 -4.55
C TRP A 19 -16.56 8.83 -5.73
N THR A 20 -17.05 10.04 -5.61
CA THR A 20 -16.81 11.08 -6.61
C THR A 20 -15.37 11.55 -6.59
N ALA A 21 -14.89 12.15 -7.69
CA ALA A 21 -13.56 12.73 -7.74
C ALA A 21 -13.33 13.78 -6.64
N GLY A 22 -14.35 14.58 -6.33
CA GLY A 22 -14.29 15.57 -5.25
C GLY A 22 -14.13 14.93 -3.87
N GLN A 23 -14.90 13.88 -3.57
CA GLN A 23 -14.77 13.15 -2.30
C GLN A 23 -13.39 12.51 -2.14
N LEU A 24 -12.84 11.93 -3.20
CA LEU A 24 -11.50 11.37 -3.18
C LEU A 24 -10.43 12.44 -2.99
N ALA A 25 -10.59 13.62 -3.61
CA ALA A 25 -9.67 14.75 -3.42
C ALA A 25 -9.69 15.27 -1.97
N GLU A 26 -10.87 15.36 -1.34
CA GLU A 26 -10.96 15.72 0.09
C GLU A 26 -10.35 14.64 0.99
N THR A 27 -10.53 13.38 0.67
CA THR A 27 -9.87 12.27 1.39
C THR A 27 -8.36 12.34 1.25
N GLU A 28 -7.84 12.66 0.07
CA GLU A 28 -6.40 12.89 -0.11
C GLU A 28 -5.87 14.03 0.77
N LYS A 29 -6.57 15.16 0.84
CA LYS A 29 -6.18 16.27 1.76
C LYS A 29 -6.15 15.82 3.22
N LYS A 30 -7.18 15.08 3.64
CA LYS A 30 -7.28 14.54 5.00
C LYS A 30 -6.09 13.65 5.34
N ILE A 31 -5.76 12.67 4.51
CA ILE A 31 -4.66 11.73 4.78
C ILE A 31 -3.28 12.40 4.69
N LYS A 32 -3.11 13.43 3.84
CA LYS A 32 -1.90 14.26 3.79
C LYS A 32 -1.69 15.05 5.07
N SER A 33 -2.75 15.58 5.67
CA SER A 33 -2.68 16.34 6.92
C SER A 33 -2.51 15.45 8.17
N ALA A 34 -2.74 14.13 8.03
CA ALA A 34 -2.68 13.15 9.11
C ALA A 34 -1.56 12.10 8.91
N VAL A 35 -0.48 12.49 8.20
CA VAL A 35 0.68 11.61 7.97
C VAL A 35 1.31 11.21 9.30
N ASP A 36 1.53 9.91 9.48
CA ASP A 36 2.42 9.38 10.50
C ASP A 36 3.88 9.68 10.08
N PRO A 37 4.58 10.59 10.78
CA PRO A 37 5.92 11.00 10.37
C PRO A 37 6.98 9.90 10.52
N ALA A 38 6.75 8.90 11.37
CA ALA A 38 7.66 7.78 11.55
C ALA A 38 7.56 6.77 10.39
N ARG A 39 6.39 6.69 9.75
CA ARG A 39 6.10 5.76 8.65
C ARG A 39 6.01 6.45 7.30
N HIS A 40 6.00 7.77 7.25
CA HIS A 40 5.75 8.56 6.04
C HIS A 40 4.47 8.13 5.33
N LEU A 41 3.42 7.90 6.10
CA LEU A 41 2.20 7.23 5.64
C LEU A 41 0.95 7.96 6.14
N GLY A 42 0.11 8.38 5.21
CA GLY A 42 -1.30 8.69 5.45
C GLY A 42 -2.18 7.69 4.72
N LEU A 43 -3.25 7.23 5.32
CA LEU A 43 -4.13 6.26 4.69
C LEU A 43 -5.61 6.44 5.07
N GLU A 44 -6.48 6.02 4.15
CA GLU A 44 -7.92 5.83 4.39
C GLU A 44 -8.35 4.51 3.76
N ARG A 45 -8.97 3.67 4.55
CA ARG A 45 -9.53 2.41 4.08
C ARG A 45 -10.88 2.67 3.40
N LEU A 46 -10.95 2.41 2.11
CA LEU A 46 -12.19 2.55 1.32
C LEU A 46 -13.06 1.30 1.42
N LEU A 47 -12.43 0.13 1.35
CA LEU A 47 -13.01 -1.20 1.52
C LEU A 47 -12.01 -2.07 2.28
N ASP A 48 -12.39 -3.26 2.71
CA ASP A 48 -11.44 -4.23 3.27
C ASP A 48 -10.32 -4.56 2.28
N SER A 49 -10.64 -4.57 0.98
CA SER A 49 -9.72 -4.86 -0.12
C SER A 49 -9.09 -3.63 -0.76
N ALA A 50 -9.52 -2.40 -0.41
CA ALA A 50 -9.08 -1.19 -1.09
C ALA A 50 -8.72 -0.07 -0.11
N THR A 51 -7.54 0.51 -0.30
CA THR A 51 -7.01 1.58 0.55
C THR A 51 -6.44 2.71 -0.29
N LEU A 52 -6.76 3.95 0.09
CA LEU A 52 -6.10 5.14 -0.42
C LEU A 52 -4.88 5.44 0.46
N ILE A 53 -3.71 5.58 -0.15
CA ILE A 53 -2.43 5.73 0.56
C ILE A 53 -1.67 6.94 0.02
N TYR A 54 -1.23 7.79 0.93
CA TYR A 54 -0.29 8.87 0.66
C TYR A 54 1.07 8.56 1.27
N ARG A 55 2.14 8.90 0.55
CA ARG A 55 3.52 8.81 1.05
C ARG A 55 4.34 10.05 0.71
N ASP A 56 5.13 10.48 1.69
CA ASP A 56 6.13 11.55 1.55
C ASP A 56 7.56 11.07 1.89
N GLY A 57 7.74 9.79 2.07
CA GLY A 57 9.00 9.12 2.35
C GLY A 57 8.92 7.61 2.13
N PRO A 58 10.02 6.87 2.37
CA PRO A 58 10.11 5.46 2.06
C PRO A 58 9.18 4.62 2.94
N SER A 59 8.69 3.50 2.36
CA SER A 59 8.04 2.44 3.14
C SER A 59 9.06 1.47 3.73
N GLU A 60 8.59 0.59 4.62
CA GLU A 60 9.29 -0.68 4.84
C GLU A 60 9.21 -1.55 3.58
N ALA A 61 10.13 -2.51 3.46
CA ALA A 61 9.98 -3.61 2.52
C ALA A 61 8.89 -4.56 3.04
N GLU A 62 8.05 -5.05 2.14
CA GLU A 62 6.93 -5.90 2.52
C GLU A 62 6.67 -7.03 1.52
N VAL A 63 6.06 -8.11 2.02
CA VAL A 63 5.58 -9.25 1.23
C VAL A 63 4.19 -9.62 1.70
N HIS A 64 3.24 -9.60 0.78
CA HIS A 64 1.91 -10.18 0.97
C HIS A 64 1.93 -11.58 0.36
N GLN A 65 1.96 -12.61 1.20
CA GLN A 65 2.21 -13.98 0.73
C GLN A 65 1.05 -14.55 -0.10
N THR A 66 -0.18 -14.11 0.18
CA THR A 66 -1.40 -14.65 -0.44
C THR A 66 -2.21 -13.64 -1.25
N LEU A 67 -1.84 -12.38 -1.22
CA LEU A 67 -2.55 -11.30 -1.91
C LEU A 67 -1.64 -10.60 -2.92
N ALA A 68 -2.19 -10.29 -4.09
CA ALA A 68 -1.59 -9.41 -5.07
C ALA A 68 -2.06 -7.97 -4.85
N ASP A 69 -1.23 -7.01 -5.25
CA ASP A 69 -1.57 -5.60 -5.25
C ASP A 69 -1.87 -5.10 -6.66
N PHE A 70 -3.04 -4.52 -6.84
CA PHE A 70 -3.37 -3.72 -8.01
C PHE A 70 -3.36 -2.25 -7.60
N ILE A 71 -2.44 -1.47 -8.15
CA ILE A 71 -2.12 -0.11 -7.72
C ILE A 71 -2.39 0.86 -8.84
N THR A 72 -3.17 1.91 -8.56
CA THR A 72 -3.34 3.06 -9.45
C THR A 72 -2.71 4.28 -8.80
N VAL A 73 -1.76 4.91 -9.49
CA VAL A 73 -1.16 6.17 -9.02
C VAL A 73 -2.11 7.32 -9.34
N ARG A 74 -2.63 7.97 -8.31
CA ARG A 74 -3.62 9.04 -8.44
C ARG A 74 -2.98 10.41 -8.60
N SER A 75 -1.93 10.67 -7.85
CA SER A 75 -1.23 11.97 -7.88
C SER A 75 0.23 11.81 -7.50
N GLY A 76 1.05 12.77 -7.92
CA GLY A 76 2.46 12.82 -7.56
C GLY A 76 3.32 11.81 -8.33
N GLU A 77 4.49 11.54 -7.76
CA GLU A 77 5.48 10.63 -8.33
C GLU A 77 6.34 9.98 -7.26
N GLY A 78 6.85 8.81 -7.53
CA GLY A 78 7.71 8.05 -6.64
C GLY A 78 8.44 6.94 -7.37
N GLU A 79 8.92 5.99 -6.59
CA GLU A 79 9.58 4.79 -7.11
C GLU A 79 9.13 3.57 -6.31
N VAL A 80 9.23 2.41 -6.94
CA VAL A 80 9.02 1.12 -6.28
C VAL A 80 10.09 0.14 -6.70
N VAL A 81 10.65 -0.60 -5.75
CA VAL A 81 11.49 -1.76 -6.01
C VAL A 81 10.64 -3.00 -5.85
N VAL A 82 10.67 -3.88 -6.83
CA VAL A 82 9.88 -5.12 -6.87
C VAL A 82 10.79 -6.31 -7.10
N GLY A 83 10.59 -7.37 -6.33
CA GLY A 83 11.41 -8.57 -6.37
C GLY A 83 12.61 -8.48 -5.43
N GLY A 84 13.57 -9.38 -5.64
CA GLY A 84 14.70 -9.49 -4.73
C GLY A 84 14.37 -10.25 -3.44
N THR A 85 15.13 -9.98 -2.40
CA THR A 85 15.02 -10.63 -1.10
C THR A 85 14.86 -9.60 0.01
N ILE A 86 13.90 -9.81 0.90
CA ILE A 86 13.71 -8.95 2.07
C ILE A 86 14.86 -9.18 3.07
N VAL A 87 15.44 -8.09 3.54
CA VAL A 87 16.49 -8.12 4.57
C VAL A 87 15.84 -8.04 5.95
N ASP A 88 16.26 -8.91 6.86
CA ASP A 88 15.77 -8.97 8.25
C ASP A 88 14.22 -8.98 8.34
N GLY A 89 13.59 -9.72 7.43
CA GLY A 89 12.14 -9.85 7.37
C GLY A 89 11.57 -10.54 8.59
N LYS A 90 10.49 -9.98 9.14
CA LYS A 90 9.74 -10.54 10.25
C LYS A 90 8.26 -10.61 9.92
N THR A 91 7.59 -11.65 10.40
CA THR A 91 6.13 -11.73 10.30
C THR A 91 5.50 -10.60 11.13
N SER A 92 4.73 -9.74 10.45
CA SER A 92 4.00 -8.62 11.07
C SER A 92 2.53 -8.95 11.33
N ALA A 93 1.97 -9.87 10.53
CA ALA A 93 0.62 -10.40 10.60
C ALA A 93 0.57 -11.74 9.85
N PRO A 94 -0.50 -12.54 9.93
CA PRO A 94 -0.64 -13.74 9.11
C PRO A 94 -0.45 -13.43 7.62
N ASN A 95 0.46 -14.17 6.97
CA ASN A 95 0.83 -14.02 5.54
C ASN A 95 1.43 -12.64 5.17
N GLU A 96 1.94 -11.90 6.15
CA GLU A 96 2.57 -10.59 5.97
C GLU A 96 3.98 -10.58 6.56
N LEU A 97 4.99 -10.25 5.75
CA LEU A 97 6.35 -10.01 6.22
C LEU A 97 6.71 -8.54 5.99
N ARG A 98 7.50 -7.99 6.91
CA ARG A 98 8.08 -6.65 6.79
C ARG A 98 9.53 -6.66 7.20
N GLY A 99 10.31 -5.77 6.60
CA GLY A 99 11.72 -5.59 6.93
C GLY A 99 12.21 -4.22 6.51
N PRO A 100 13.43 -3.83 6.93
CA PRO A 100 13.96 -2.49 6.68
C PRO A 100 14.33 -2.25 5.22
N SER A 101 14.68 -3.28 4.44
CA SER A 101 15.17 -3.10 3.08
C SER A 101 15.04 -4.36 2.21
N ILE A 102 15.30 -4.16 0.93
CA ILE A 102 15.38 -5.22 -0.10
C ILE A 102 16.81 -5.30 -0.62
N LYS A 103 17.29 -6.54 -0.82
CA LYS A 103 18.52 -6.82 -1.58
C LYS A 103 18.12 -7.27 -2.99
N GLY A 104 18.62 -6.56 -4.02
CA GLY A 104 18.25 -6.82 -5.42
C GLY A 104 16.91 -6.21 -5.80
N GLY A 105 16.20 -6.86 -6.72
CA GLY A 105 14.94 -6.37 -7.27
C GLY A 105 15.12 -5.39 -8.44
N THR A 106 13.99 -5.01 -9.03
CA THR A 106 13.93 -4.06 -10.15
C THR A 106 13.23 -2.79 -9.69
N ARG A 107 13.83 -1.64 -10.01
CA ARG A 107 13.29 -0.32 -9.67
C ARG A 107 12.46 0.23 -10.81
N TYR A 108 11.25 0.65 -10.48
CA TYR A 108 10.33 1.33 -11.40
C TYR A 108 10.06 2.74 -10.91
N LYS A 109 10.09 3.72 -11.80
CA LYS A 109 9.50 5.04 -11.54
C LYS A 109 7.99 4.95 -11.73
N ILE A 110 7.24 5.60 -10.86
CA ILE A 110 5.78 5.67 -10.92
C ILE A 110 5.33 7.12 -10.85
N ALA A 111 4.32 7.45 -11.64
CA ALA A 111 3.74 8.80 -11.70
C ALA A 111 2.22 8.74 -11.87
N ALA A 112 1.55 9.86 -11.64
CA ALA A 112 0.10 9.98 -11.77
C ALA A 112 -0.41 9.39 -13.09
N GLY A 113 -1.40 8.52 -13.02
CA GLY A 113 -2.00 7.79 -14.14
C GLY A 113 -1.42 6.41 -14.39
N ASP A 114 -0.27 6.06 -13.79
CA ASP A 114 0.30 4.73 -13.92
C ASP A 114 -0.51 3.67 -13.17
N ILE A 115 -0.44 2.45 -13.68
CA ILE A 115 -0.98 1.25 -13.04
C ILE A 115 0.18 0.27 -12.84
N LEU A 116 0.23 -0.32 -11.64
CA LEU A 116 1.22 -1.35 -11.28
C LEU A 116 0.50 -2.57 -10.71
N TYR A 117 0.89 -3.74 -11.15
CA TYR A 117 0.46 -5.01 -10.56
C TYR A 117 1.65 -5.72 -9.91
N ILE A 118 1.53 -6.03 -8.64
CA ILE A 118 2.54 -6.79 -7.89
C ILE A 118 1.91 -8.14 -7.51
N PRO A 119 2.41 -9.26 -8.05
CA PRO A 119 1.90 -10.58 -7.72
C PRO A 119 2.00 -10.90 -6.23
N ALA A 120 1.17 -11.82 -5.75
CA ALA A 120 1.30 -12.36 -4.41
C ALA A 120 2.71 -12.95 -4.20
N ASN A 121 3.17 -12.96 -2.96
CA ASN A 121 4.48 -13.46 -2.55
C ASN A 121 5.68 -12.77 -3.24
N THR A 122 5.51 -11.51 -3.60
CA THR A 122 6.54 -10.69 -4.25
C THR A 122 6.98 -9.56 -3.31
N VAL A 123 8.28 -9.51 -3.02
CA VAL A 123 8.87 -8.45 -2.21
C VAL A 123 8.75 -7.12 -2.93
N HIS A 124 8.37 -6.07 -2.21
CA HIS A 124 8.35 -4.73 -2.76
C HIS A 124 8.58 -3.67 -1.68
N GLN A 125 9.03 -2.50 -2.10
CA GLN A 125 9.28 -1.34 -1.23
C GLN A 125 9.10 -0.07 -2.04
N PHE A 126 8.34 0.88 -1.49
CA PHE A 126 8.16 2.20 -2.09
C PHE A 126 9.22 3.18 -1.61
N PHE A 127 9.63 4.07 -2.53
CA PHE A 127 10.54 5.16 -2.26
C PHE A 127 9.96 6.47 -2.80
N VAL A 128 10.28 7.55 -2.12
CA VAL A 128 9.88 8.90 -2.51
C VAL A 128 11.12 9.74 -2.63
N PRO A 129 11.47 10.24 -3.83
CA PRO A 129 12.58 11.18 -4.00
C PRO A 129 12.39 12.44 -3.16
N PRO A 130 13.47 13.11 -2.72
CA PRO A 130 13.40 14.33 -1.92
C PRO A 130 12.50 15.39 -2.56
N GLY A 131 11.61 15.98 -1.75
CA GLY A 131 10.67 17.01 -2.20
C GLY A 131 9.48 16.51 -3.00
N LYS A 132 9.36 15.18 -3.18
CA LYS A 132 8.24 14.54 -3.87
C LYS A 132 7.29 13.88 -2.89
N ASN A 133 6.15 13.48 -3.41
CA ASN A 133 5.14 12.67 -2.73
C ASN A 133 4.25 12.00 -3.76
N PHE A 134 3.48 11.02 -3.35
CA PHE A 134 2.47 10.42 -4.21
C PHE A 134 1.28 9.90 -3.42
N THR A 135 0.15 9.78 -4.11
CA THR A 135 -1.05 9.11 -3.61
C THR A 135 -1.42 7.98 -4.56
N VAL A 136 -1.72 6.82 -4.00
CA VAL A 136 -2.15 5.64 -4.75
C VAL A 136 -3.44 5.08 -4.18
N THR A 137 -4.22 4.40 -5.02
CA THR A 137 -5.24 3.45 -4.57
C THR A 137 -4.68 2.06 -4.75
N ILE A 138 -4.66 1.27 -3.69
CA ILE A 138 -4.23 -0.13 -3.71
C ILE A 138 -5.45 -1.01 -3.49
N VAL A 139 -5.66 -1.96 -4.41
CA VAL A 139 -6.68 -3.00 -4.28
C VAL A 139 -5.98 -4.33 -4.09
N LYS A 140 -6.32 -5.03 -3.00
CA LYS A 140 -5.84 -6.38 -2.72
C LYS A 140 -6.66 -7.39 -3.50
N ILE A 141 -5.99 -8.24 -4.25
CA ILE A 141 -6.60 -9.28 -5.08
C ILE A 141 -6.16 -10.64 -4.58
N THR A 142 -7.13 -11.54 -4.38
CA THR A 142 -6.83 -12.96 -4.16
C THR A 142 -6.60 -13.61 -5.53
N PRO A 143 -5.36 -14.06 -5.83
CA PRO A 143 -5.10 -14.73 -7.11
C PRO A 143 -5.92 -16.02 -7.21
N LYS A 144 -6.36 -16.33 -8.42
CA LYS A 144 -6.90 -17.66 -8.70
C LYS A 144 -5.75 -18.65 -8.84
N PRO A 145 -5.92 -19.91 -8.40
CA PRO A 145 -4.94 -20.96 -8.59
C PRO A 145 -4.70 -21.24 -10.07
#